data_44937b848d2bebf8c1943399576ab9fe
#
_entry.id   44937b848d2bebf8c1943399576ab9fe
#
_cell.length_a   1.000
_cell.length_b   1.000
_cell.length_c   1.000
_cell.angle_alpha   90.00
_cell.angle_beta   90.00
_cell.angle_gamma   90.00
#
_symmetry.space_group_name_H-M   'P 1'
#
loop_
_entity.id
_entity.type
_entity.pdbx_description
1 polymer ?
#
loop_
_entity_poly.entity_id
_entity_poly.type
_entity_poly.pdbx_seq_one_letter_code
_entity_poly.pdbx_strand_id
1 'polypeptide(L)'
;MANIYQGEGSCWAQNEKIYVPGSGIDARSARGILSLIERELKRGWTYDHSCRKIRMTPALAKRRAIYLIALAKKHRGAAEARRVAELVYSWLEKHRLLSGAVKRKIAAYVTA
;
A
#
# COMPACT_ATOMS: atom_id res chain seq x y z
N MET A 1 -3.13 -3.11 19.66
CA MET A 1 -2.74 -3.36 18.26
C MET A 1 -1.97 -2.15 17.73
N ALA A 2 -0.74 -2.37 17.33
CA ALA A 2 0.04 -1.28 16.77
C ALA A 2 -0.40 -1.01 15.33
N ASN A 3 -0.61 0.25 15.01
CA ASN A 3 -0.90 0.67 13.65
C ASN A 3 0.25 1.54 13.18
N ILE A 4 1.09 1.00 12.31
CA ILE A 4 2.25 1.70 11.78
C ILE A 4 1.97 2.42 10.45
N TYR A 5 0.76 2.33 9.92
CA TYR A 5 0.39 3.06 8.71
C TYR A 5 0.14 4.51 9.11
N GLN A 6 1.25 5.21 9.33
CA GLN A 6 1.30 6.57 9.87
C GLN A 6 1.22 7.62 8.76
N GLY A 7 1.20 8.88 9.14
CA GLY A 7 1.17 9.98 8.19
C GLY A 7 -0.13 9.99 7.42
N GLU A 8 -0.06 9.91 6.08
CA GLU A 8 -1.27 9.99 5.28
C GLU A 8 -2.23 8.84 5.57
N GLY A 9 -1.71 7.72 6.05
CA GLY A 9 -2.53 6.54 6.26
C GLY A 9 -3.14 6.37 7.63
N SER A 10 -2.78 7.18 8.63
CA SER A 10 -3.15 6.90 10.02
C SER A 10 -4.67 6.92 10.23
N CYS A 11 -5.37 7.92 9.75
CA CYS A 11 -6.81 7.98 9.91
C CYS A 11 -7.52 6.97 9.02
N TRP A 12 -7.04 6.78 7.82
CA TRP A 12 -7.54 5.77 6.90
C TRP A 12 -7.45 4.38 7.53
N ALA A 13 -6.28 4.06 8.09
CA ALA A 13 -6.06 2.77 8.72
C ALA A 13 -7.03 2.52 9.88
N GLN A 14 -7.27 3.53 10.72
CA GLN A 14 -8.19 3.41 11.84
C GLN A 14 -9.64 3.18 11.37
N ASN A 15 -10.10 3.95 10.41
CA ASN A 15 -11.48 3.86 9.93
C ASN A 15 -11.74 2.56 9.17
N GLU A 16 -10.75 2.08 8.42
CA GLU A 16 -10.89 0.84 7.65
C GLU A 16 -10.48 -0.39 8.45
N LYS A 17 -10.08 -0.22 9.71
CA LYS A 17 -9.70 -1.31 10.62
C LYS A 17 -8.59 -2.18 10.04
N ILE A 18 -7.57 -1.54 9.48
CA ILE A 18 -6.42 -2.24 8.91
C ILE A 18 -5.55 -2.79 10.04
N TYR A 19 -5.28 -4.08 9.99
CA TYR A 19 -4.35 -4.69 10.91
C TYR A 19 -2.94 -4.66 10.32
N VAL A 20 -2.00 -4.17 11.13
CA VAL A 20 -0.58 -4.18 10.79
C VAL A 20 0.17 -4.73 12.00
N PRO A 21 1.05 -5.73 11.80
CA PRO A 21 1.86 -6.25 12.91
C PRO A 21 2.71 -5.15 13.54
N GLY A 22 3.01 -5.28 14.84
CA GLY A 22 3.84 -4.30 15.54
C GLY A 22 5.23 -4.11 14.94
N SER A 23 5.76 -5.14 14.28
CA SER A 23 7.07 -5.09 13.61
C SER A 23 7.02 -4.53 12.18
N GLY A 24 5.85 -4.13 11.69
CA GLY A 24 5.73 -3.44 10.42
C GLY A 24 5.01 -4.23 9.33
N ILE A 25 4.87 -3.60 8.17
CA ILE A 25 4.24 -4.21 7.00
C ILE A 25 5.05 -5.42 6.54
N ASP A 26 4.38 -6.55 6.37
CA ASP A 26 4.94 -7.74 5.76
C ASP A 26 4.07 -8.14 4.54
N ALA A 27 4.42 -9.24 3.88
CA ALA A 27 3.67 -9.70 2.71
C ALA A 27 2.21 -10.00 3.05
N ARG A 28 1.95 -10.55 4.24
CA ARG A 28 0.60 -10.92 4.66
C ARG A 28 -0.27 -9.68 4.87
N SER A 29 0.22 -8.69 5.61
CA SER A 29 -0.53 -7.46 5.85
C SER A 29 -0.66 -6.63 4.57
N ALA A 30 0.37 -6.62 3.72
CA ALA A 30 0.30 -5.94 2.43
C ALA A 30 -0.81 -6.52 1.56
N ARG A 31 -0.95 -7.84 1.55
CA ARG A 31 -2.02 -8.50 0.76
C ARG A 31 -3.40 -8.06 1.23
N GLY A 32 -3.60 -7.96 2.54
CA GLY A 32 -4.86 -7.48 3.11
C GLY A 32 -5.16 -6.03 2.73
N ILE A 33 -4.13 -5.19 2.78
CA ILE A 33 -4.28 -3.77 2.41
C ILE A 33 -4.57 -3.62 0.92
N LEU A 34 -3.92 -4.40 0.06
CA LEU A 34 -4.22 -4.37 -1.37
C LEU A 34 -5.66 -4.77 -1.67
N SER A 35 -6.18 -5.77 -0.96
CA SER A 35 -7.59 -6.16 -1.08
C SER A 35 -8.53 -5.03 -0.67
N LEU A 36 -8.19 -4.29 0.37
CA LEU A 36 -8.95 -3.12 0.79
C LEU A 36 -8.95 -2.03 -0.29
N ILE A 37 -7.78 -1.72 -0.84
CA ILE A 37 -7.66 -0.71 -1.89
C ILE A 37 -8.52 -1.10 -3.09
N GLU A 38 -8.55 -2.38 -3.44
CA GLU A 38 -9.40 -2.87 -4.52
C GLU A 38 -10.88 -2.63 -4.23
N ARG A 39 -11.32 -2.91 -3.01
CA ARG A 39 -12.71 -2.62 -2.60
C ARG A 39 -13.02 -1.13 -2.67
N GLU A 40 -12.09 -0.29 -2.27
CA GLU A 40 -12.26 1.16 -2.32
C GLU A 40 -12.38 1.68 -3.75
N LEU A 41 -11.61 1.12 -4.66
CA LEU A 41 -11.73 1.46 -6.07
C LEU A 41 -13.13 1.12 -6.61
N LYS A 42 -13.70 0.00 -6.19
CA LYS A 42 -15.04 -0.41 -6.61
C LYS A 42 -16.12 0.49 -6.01
N ARG A 43 -15.99 0.88 -4.75
CA ARG A 43 -16.99 1.72 -4.11
C ARG A 43 -16.83 3.22 -4.46
N GLY A 44 -15.65 3.64 -4.92
CA GLY A 44 -15.41 5.00 -5.43
C GLY A 44 -14.95 6.02 -4.41
N TRP A 45 -14.80 5.67 -3.13
CA TRP A 45 -14.38 6.61 -2.11
C TRP A 45 -13.50 5.95 -1.05
N THR A 46 -12.75 6.78 -0.34
CA THR A 46 -11.89 6.37 0.76
C THR A 46 -11.78 7.50 1.77
N TYR A 47 -10.94 7.35 2.78
CA TYR A 47 -10.62 8.41 3.74
C TYR A 47 -9.24 8.97 3.46
N ASP A 48 -9.07 10.29 3.65
CA ASP A 48 -7.75 10.90 3.65
C ASP A 48 -7.13 10.84 5.05
N HIS A 49 -5.94 11.44 5.21
CA HIS A 49 -5.24 11.45 6.49
C HIS A 49 -5.97 12.26 7.58
N SER A 50 -6.90 13.11 7.19
CA SER A 50 -7.69 13.94 8.12
C SER A 50 -9.08 13.37 8.39
N CYS A 51 -9.30 12.09 8.09
CA CYS A 51 -10.60 11.41 8.27
C CYS A 51 -11.73 11.96 7.40
N ARG A 52 -11.43 12.69 6.34
CA ARG A 52 -12.44 13.15 5.42
C ARG A 52 -12.63 12.13 4.30
N LYS A 53 -13.88 11.94 3.91
CA LYS A 53 -14.17 11.12 2.74
C LYS A 53 -13.72 11.85 1.48
N ILE A 54 -12.95 11.14 0.66
CA ILE A 54 -12.48 11.65 -0.62
C ILE A 54 -12.75 10.63 -1.70
N ARG A 55 -12.74 11.08 -2.95
CA ARG A 55 -12.89 10.19 -4.07
C ARG A 55 -11.67 9.26 -4.19
N MET A 56 -11.92 7.95 -4.34
CA MET A 56 -10.86 7.01 -4.62
C MET A 56 -10.56 7.02 -6.11
N THR A 57 -9.29 7.23 -6.45
CA THR A 57 -8.84 7.29 -7.85
C THR A 57 -7.77 6.26 -8.10
N PRO A 58 -7.57 5.84 -9.37
CA PRO A 58 -6.45 4.96 -9.70
C PRO A 58 -5.09 5.52 -9.28
N ALA A 59 -4.91 6.83 -9.38
CA ALA A 59 -3.65 7.48 -8.95
C ALA A 59 -3.41 7.32 -7.46
N LEU A 60 -4.45 7.51 -6.65
CA LEU A 60 -4.34 7.33 -5.20
C LEU A 60 -4.11 5.86 -4.84
N ALA A 61 -4.82 4.95 -5.49
CA ALA A 61 -4.65 3.52 -5.29
C ALA A 61 -3.22 3.08 -5.58
N LYS A 62 -2.69 3.52 -6.70
CA LYS A 62 -1.30 3.24 -7.10
C LYS A 62 -0.30 3.75 -6.06
N ARG A 63 -0.46 4.98 -5.62
CA ARG A 63 0.43 5.58 -4.62
C ARG A 63 0.41 4.81 -3.32
N ARG A 64 -0.77 4.45 -2.83
CA ARG A 64 -0.91 3.69 -1.58
C ARG A 64 -0.32 2.28 -1.70
N ALA A 65 -0.50 1.63 -2.85
CA ALA A 65 0.07 0.30 -3.08
C ALA A 65 1.61 0.35 -3.07
N ILE A 66 2.20 1.31 -3.78
CA ILE A 66 3.66 1.44 -3.84
C ILE A 66 4.23 1.79 -2.46
N TYR A 67 3.52 2.58 -1.67
CA TYR A 67 3.96 2.96 -0.34
C TYR A 67 4.15 1.74 0.58
N LEU A 68 3.41 0.66 0.35
CA LEU A 68 3.60 -0.58 1.13
C LEU A 68 5.00 -1.14 0.98
N ILE A 69 5.62 -1.01 -0.19
CA ILE A 69 6.99 -1.46 -0.42
C ILE A 69 7.96 -0.65 0.42
N ALA A 70 7.79 0.67 0.43
CA ALA A 70 8.63 1.57 1.22
C ALA A 70 8.53 1.26 2.71
N LEU A 71 7.33 1.02 3.21
CA LEU A 71 7.12 0.66 4.62
C LEU A 71 7.75 -0.68 4.96
N ALA A 72 7.60 -1.68 4.09
CA ALA A 72 8.21 -2.99 4.32
C ALA A 72 9.72 -2.89 4.38
N LYS A 73 10.32 -2.11 3.48
CA LYS A 73 11.77 -1.89 3.45
C LYS A 73 12.25 -1.21 4.74
N LYS A 74 11.53 -0.17 5.16
CA LYS A 74 11.90 0.61 6.34
C LYS A 74 11.85 -0.23 7.62
N HIS A 75 10.83 -1.06 7.77
CA HIS A 75 10.57 -1.75 9.04
C HIS A 75 11.05 -3.20 9.06
N ARG A 76 11.18 -3.84 7.91
CA ARG A 76 11.52 -5.27 7.82
C ARG A 76 12.80 -5.55 7.04
N GLY A 77 13.23 -4.63 6.18
CA GLY A 77 14.43 -4.79 5.39
C GLY A 77 14.18 -5.24 3.95
N ALA A 78 15.28 -5.46 3.22
CA ALA A 78 15.25 -5.66 1.77
C ALA A 78 14.52 -6.95 1.34
N ALA A 79 14.69 -8.04 2.08
CA ALA A 79 14.06 -9.31 1.70
C ALA A 79 12.55 -9.24 1.72
N GLU A 80 11.99 -8.65 2.77
CA GLU A 80 10.54 -8.50 2.87
C GLU A 80 10.02 -7.45 1.89
N ALA A 81 10.79 -6.40 1.65
CA ALA A 81 10.43 -5.39 0.64
C ALA A 81 10.29 -6.04 -0.75
N ARG A 82 11.15 -6.99 -1.09
CA ARG A 82 11.04 -7.71 -2.38
C ARG A 82 9.76 -8.53 -2.46
N ARG A 83 9.39 -9.21 -1.37
CA ARG A 83 8.14 -9.97 -1.33
C ARG A 83 6.93 -9.08 -1.50
N VAL A 84 6.91 -7.95 -0.80
CA VAL A 84 5.82 -6.97 -0.92
C VAL A 84 5.82 -6.37 -2.33
N ALA A 85 7.00 -6.09 -2.90
CA ALA A 85 7.10 -5.54 -4.25
C ALA A 85 6.51 -6.50 -5.29
N GLU A 86 6.72 -7.80 -5.14
CA GLU A 86 6.12 -8.78 -6.05
C GLU A 86 4.59 -8.76 -5.98
N LEU A 87 4.05 -8.67 -4.77
CA LEU A 87 2.60 -8.57 -4.57
C LEU A 87 2.04 -7.30 -5.19
N VAL A 88 2.70 -6.18 -4.93
CA VAL A 88 2.28 -4.87 -5.45
C VAL A 88 2.38 -4.84 -6.97
N TYR A 89 3.47 -5.36 -7.53
CA TYR A 89 3.66 -5.43 -8.97
C TYR A 89 2.51 -6.20 -9.65
N SER A 90 2.22 -7.40 -9.15
CA SER A 90 1.14 -8.24 -9.68
C SER A 90 -0.21 -7.57 -9.55
N TRP A 91 -0.45 -6.91 -8.41
CA TRP A 91 -1.70 -6.19 -8.17
C TRP A 91 -1.88 -5.02 -9.13
N LEU A 92 -0.81 -4.23 -9.34
CA LEU A 92 -0.84 -3.10 -10.27
C LEU A 92 -1.04 -3.57 -11.71
N GLU A 93 -0.39 -4.67 -12.08
CA GLU A 93 -0.56 -5.26 -13.40
C GLU A 93 -2.00 -5.70 -13.65
N LYS A 94 -2.57 -6.38 -12.67
CA LYS A 94 -3.97 -6.84 -12.71
C LYS A 94 -4.94 -5.69 -12.93
N HIS A 95 -4.66 -4.54 -12.31
CA HIS A 95 -5.52 -3.37 -12.38
C HIS A 95 -5.12 -2.40 -13.50
N ARG A 96 -4.17 -2.79 -14.34
CA ARG A 96 -3.67 -1.98 -15.46
C ARG A 96 -3.11 -0.63 -15.03
N LEU A 97 -2.41 -0.63 -13.89
CA LEU A 97 -1.80 0.57 -13.32
C LEU A 97 -0.28 0.58 -13.46
N LEU A 98 0.30 -0.46 -14.07
CA LEU A 98 1.73 -0.51 -14.33
C LEU A 98 2.09 0.37 -15.53
N SER A 99 3.18 1.12 -15.36
CA SER A 99 3.79 1.91 -16.43
C SER A 99 5.29 1.78 -16.28
N GLY A 100 6.04 2.27 -17.26
CA GLY A 100 7.50 2.28 -17.18
C GLY A 100 7.98 3.05 -15.96
N ALA A 101 7.36 4.19 -15.66
CA ALA A 101 7.71 5.00 -14.49
C ALA A 101 7.45 4.24 -13.19
N VAL A 102 6.31 3.54 -13.09
CA VAL A 102 5.97 2.76 -11.90
C VAL A 102 6.93 1.60 -11.72
N LYS A 103 7.28 0.90 -12.80
CA LYS A 103 8.25 -0.20 -12.73
C LYS A 103 9.60 0.27 -12.22
N ARG A 104 10.07 1.43 -12.68
CA ARG A 104 11.32 2.02 -12.21
C ARG A 104 11.25 2.39 -10.73
N LYS A 105 10.12 2.92 -10.29
CA LYS A 105 9.93 3.29 -8.89
C LYS A 105 9.95 2.07 -7.97
N ILE A 106 9.29 0.99 -8.38
CA ILE A 106 9.32 -0.27 -7.62
C ILE A 106 10.75 -0.83 -7.58
N ALA A 107 11.45 -0.84 -8.71
CA ALA A 107 12.82 -1.33 -8.78
C ALA A 107 13.74 -0.56 -7.83
N ALA A 108 13.56 0.75 -7.72
CA ALA A 108 14.38 1.58 -6.83
C ALA A 108 14.27 1.17 -5.36
N TYR A 109 13.13 0.65 -4.94
CA TYR A 109 12.95 0.20 -3.55
C TYR A 109 13.62 -1.15 -3.29
N VAL A 110 13.82 -1.99 -4.30
CA VAL A 110 14.28 -3.37 -4.10
C VAL A 110 15.71 -3.62 -4.56
N THR A 111 16.35 -2.66 -5.22
CA THR A 111 17.72 -2.81 -5.72
C THR A 111 18.78 -2.14 -4.84
N ALA A 112 18.38 -1.47 -3.81
CA ALA A 112 19.33 -0.77 -2.94
C ALA A 112 20.02 -1.70 -1.96
#